data_123954d412e5c0516676d66310ef0e8b
#
_entry.id   123954d412e5c0516676d66310ef0e8b
#
_cell.length_a   1.000
_cell.length_b   1.000
_cell.length_c   1.000
_cell.angle_alpha   90.00
_cell.angle_beta   90.00
_cell.angle_gamma   90.00
#
_symmetry.space_group_name_H-M   'P 1'
#
loop_
_entity.id
_entity.type
_entity.pdbx_description
1 polymer ?
#
loop_
_entity_poly.entity_id
_entity_poly.type
_entity_poly.pdbx_seq_one_letter_code
_entity_poly.pdbx_strand_id
1 'polypeptide(L)'
;VVSRTVKGKPDDCNVKNHTYLMNMGYYFHSETLNTPQWNTQDYLKETAQSHGGADFEPDEFDFNFLDYHGKFMLNSDKTWIVQCDRPVKVDFSGNWMDVPFEKANTAFQYSGYSPSFDGFTLTTEDGTQYIFGKERNAIEYSIGFFQQATDFWTATAWYLTKIILTNGQEITYTYERGDFINQMFISLYDDLGSFTFGGGILTPECSSSSHTAIEDSYQGSLISPVYLNRISFPECEITFA
;
A
#
# COMPACT_ATOMS: atom_id res chain seq x y z
N VAL A 1 -6.96 2.37 13.35
CA VAL A 1 -6.18 2.56 12.12
C VAL A 1 -6.86 1.79 10.98
N VAL A 2 -6.76 2.31 9.78
CA VAL A 2 -7.00 1.57 8.52
C VAL A 2 -5.63 1.29 7.91
N SER A 3 -5.27 0.03 7.74
CA SER A 3 -4.01 -0.41 7.12
C SER A 3 -4.26 -1.11 5.80
N ARG A 4 -3.31 -1.02 4.87
CA ARG A 4 -3.44 -1.57 3.53
C ARG A 4 -2.48 -2.73 3.31
N THR A 5 -3.01 -3.82 2.79
CA THR A 5 -2.24 -4.90 2.15
C THR A 5 -2.33 -4.72 0.65
N VAL A 6 -1.22 -4.33 0.04
CA VAL A 6 -1.14 -4.13 -1.42
C VAL A 6 -1.14 -5.48 -2.12
N LYS A 7 -2.02 -5.62 -3.12
CA LYS A 7 -2.10 -6.76 -4.02
C LYS A 7 -1.68 -6.28 -5.42
N GLY A 8 -0.52 -6.72 -5.86
CA GLY A 8 0.03 -6.21 -7.14
C GLY A 8 0.52 -4.78 -7.04
N LYS A 9 -0.21 -3.82 -7.61
CA LYS A 9 0.05 -2.39 -7.49
C LYS A 9 -0.98 -1.74 -6.58
N PRO A 10 -0.62 -0.66 -5.85
CA PRO A 10 -1.60 0.06 -5.06
C PRO A 10 -2.81 0.48 -5.88
N ASP A 11 -4.03 0.29 -5.36
CA ASP A 11 -5.29 0.65 -6.02
C ASP A 11 -5.30 2.08 -6.54
N ASP A 12 -4.66 3.00 -5.80
CA ASP A 12 -4.51 4.42 -6.10
C ASP A 12 -3.28 4.74 -6.96
N CYS A 13 -2.60 3.75 -7.53
CA CYS A 13 -1.39 3.96 -8.32
C CYS A 13 -1.68 4.80 -9.57
N ASN A 14 -1.26 6.06 -9.51
CA ASN A 14 -1.39 7.05 -10.56
C ASN A 14 -0.04 7.73 -10.78
N VAL A 15 0.81 7.10 -11.58
CA VAL A 15 2.17 7.59 -11.81
C VAL A 15 2.14 8.75 -12.79
N LYS A 16 2.54 9.91 -12.32
CA LYS A 16 2.82 11.08 -13.18
C LYS A 16 4.27 11.04 -13.62
N ASN A 17 4.50 10.67 -14.86
CA ASN A 17 5.77 10.95 -15.51
C ASN A 17 5.66 12.33 -16.17
N HIS A 18 6.79 12.99 -16.47
CA HIS A 18 6.83 14.32 -17.09
C HIS A 18 6.00 14.48 -18.38
N THR A 19 5.62 13.38 -19.01
CA THR A 19 4.92 13.35 -20.29
C THR A 19 3.57 12.65 -20.25
N TYR A 20 3.34 11.70 -19.31
CA TYR A 20 2.15 10.87 -19.30
C TYR A 20 1.62 10.66 -17.87
N LEU A 21 0.30 10.67 -17.75
CA LEU A 21 -0.42 10.20 -16.58
C LEU A 21 -0.71 8.69 -16.82
N MET A 22 -0.17 7.84 -15.98
CA MET A 22 -0.41 6.39 -16.06
C MET A 22 -1.25 5.95 -14.87
N ASN A 23 -2.53 5.79 -15.10
CA ASN A 23 -3.45 5.19 -14.13
C ASN A 23 -3.23 3.68 -14.13
N MET A 24 -2.45 3.15 -13.19
CA MET A 24 -2.10 1.73 -13.17
C MET A 24 -2.85 0.95 -12.09
N GLY A 25 -3.34 1.62 -11.05
CA GLY A 25 -4.02 0.98 -9.93
C GLY A 25 -5.43 0.51 -10.26
N TYR A 26 -5.91 -0.47 -9.51
CA TYR A 26 -7.22 -1.08 -9.68
C TYR A 26 -8.37 -0.05 -9.68
N TYR A 27 -8.29 1.01 -8.86
CA TYR A 27 -9.31 2.07 -8.82
C TYR A 27 -9.66 2.64 -10.19
N PHE A 28 -8.70 2.73 -11.10
CA PHE A 28 -8.88 3.30 -12.44
C PHE A 28 -9.42 2.28 -13.45
N HIS A 29 -9.26 1.00 -13.16
CA HIS A 29 -9.55 -0.11 -14.09
C HIS A 29 -10.66 -1.05 -13.60
N SER A 30 -11.16 -0.87 -12.39
CA SER A 30 -12.15 -1.75 -11.78
C SER A 30 -13.38 -1.98 -12.66
N GLU A 31 -13.93 -0.93 -13.28
CA GLU A 31 -15.12 -1.00 -14.14
C GLU A 31 -14.88 -1.78 -15.43
N THR A 32 -13.62 -1.91 -15.85
CA THR A 32 -13.26 -2.65 -17.05
C THR A 32 -13.60 -4.14 -16.93
N LEU A 33 -13.55 -4.70 -15.73
CA LEU A 33 -13.93 -6.08 -15.46
C LEU A 33 -15.40 -6.38 -15.79
N ASN A 34 -16.24 -5.36 -15.81
CA ASN A 34 -17.66 -5.47 -16.15
C ASN A 34 -17.91 -5.36 -17.65
N THR A 35 -16.87 -5.15 -18.47
CA THR A 35 -17.01 -5.01 -19.92
C THR A 35 -16.78 -6.34 -20.62
N PRO A 36 -17.50 -6.64 -21.73
CA PRO A 36 -17.28 -7.90 -22.47
C PRO A 36 -15.86 -8.03 -23.05
N GLN A 37 -15.16 -6.92 -23.24
CA GLN A 37 -13.83 -6.88 -23.86
C GLN A 37 -12.74 -7.46 -22.97
N TRP A 38 -12.90 -7.46 -21.67
CA TRP A 38 -11.86 -7.92 -20.73
C TRP A 38 -11.46 -9.39 -20.95
N ASN A 39 -12.34 -10.19 -21.59
CA ASN A 39 -12.08 -11.59 -21.94
C ASN A 39 -11.25 -11.75 -23.23
N THR A 40 -10.94 -10.69 -23.96
CA THR A 40 -10.15 -10.79 -25.19
C THR A 40 -8.67 -10.84 -24.88
N GLN A 41 -7.95 -11.78 -25.51
CA GLN A 41 -6.48 -11.87 -25.35
C GLN A 41 -5.77 -10.58 -25.74
N ASP A 42 -6.30 -9.86 -26.71
CA ASP A 42 -5.71 -8.62 -27.19
C ASP A 42 -5.81 -7.52 -26.13
N TYR A 43 -6.93 -7.44 -25.42
CA TYR A 43 -7.10 -6.51 -24.32
C TYR A 43 -6.12 -6.79 -23.16
N LEU A 44 -5.98 -8.06 -22.77
CA LEU A 44 -5.02 -8.48 -21.73
C LEU A 44 -3.57 -8.21 -22.14
N LYS A 45 -3.25 -8.38 -23.43
CA LYS A 45 -1.91 -8.04 -23.94
C LYS A 45 -1.67 -6.53 -23.95
N GLU A 46 -2.63 -5.74 -24.36
CA GLU A 46 -2.52 -4.28 -24.42
C GLU A 46 -2.35 -3.69 -23.02
N THR A 47 -3.08 -4.18 -22.03
CA THR A 47 -2.95 -3.77 -20.63
C THR A 47 -1.65 -4.27 -20.00
N ALA A 48 -1.18 -5.45 -20.34
CA ALA A 48 0.08 -6.00 -19.83
C ALA A 48 1.33 -5.38 -20.50
N GLN A 49 1.22 -4.92 -21.75
CA GLN A 49 2.37 -4.40 -22.53
C GLN A 49 2.52 -2.88 -22.43
N SER A 50 1.44 -2.14 -22.18
CA SER A 50 1.52 -0.68 -22.04
C SER A 50 2.09 -0.29 -20.68
N HIS A 51 3.41 -0.14 -20.61
CA HIS A 51 4.13 0.57 -19.54
C HIS A 51 3.96 0.05 -18.11
N GLY A 52 4.00 -1.27 -17.94
CA GLY A 52 3.97 -1.90 -16.62
C GLY A 52 2.60 -2.44 -16.19
N GLY A 53 1.64 -2.45 -17.10
CA GLY A 53 0.34 -3.11 -16.91
C GLY A 53 -0.61 -2.42 -15.94
N ALA A 54 -1.90 -2.47 -16.25
CA ALA A 54 -2.96 -2.14 -15.29
C ALA A 54 -3.08 -3.24 -14.24
N ASP A 55 -3.42 -2.88 -13.04
CA ASP A 55 -3.75 -3.81 -11.98
C ASP A 55 -5.26 -4.10 -11.98
N PHE A 56 -5.60 -5.38 -11.80
CA PHE A 56 -6.98 -5.86 -11.74
C PHE A 56 -7.29 -6.60 -10.43
N GLU A 57 -6.37 -6.55 -9.47
CA GLU A 57 -6.55 -7.13 -8.15
C GLU A 57 -6.70 -6.02 -7.09
N PRO A 58 -7.87 -5.92 -6.41
CA PRO A 58 -8.07 -4.88 -5.41
C PRO A 58 -7.20 -5.11 -4.18
N ASP A 59 -6.72 -4.02 -3.60
CA ASP A 59 -6.06 -4.02 -2.30
C ASP A 59 -7.03 -4.42 -1.19
N GLU A 60 -6.50 -5.01 -0.13
CA GLU A 60 -7.25 -5.23 1.11
C GLU A 60 -6.92 -4.13 2.12
N PHE A 61 -7.96 -3.53 2.67
CA PHE A 61 -7.86 -2.52 3.72
C PHE A 61 -8.41 -3.10 5.02
N ASP A 62 -7.55 -3.31 5.99
CA ASP A 62 -7.92 -3.80 7.32
C ASP A 62 -8.19 -2.63 8.25
N PHE A 63 -9.28 -2.68 9.01
CA PHE A 63 -9.59 -1.69 10.03
C PHE A 63 -9.71 -2.30 11.41
N ASN A 64 -9.22 -1.54 12.40
CA ASN A 64 -9.35 -1.88 13.80
C ASN A 64 -9.50 -0.60 14.63
N PHE A 65 -10.67 -0.42 15.23
CA PHE A 65 -10.97 0.69 16.13
C PHE A 65 -12.09 0.29 17.10
N LEU A 66 -11.92 0.63 18.37
CA LEU A 66 -12.80 0.17 19.46
C LEU A 66 -13.00 -1.36 19.41
N ASP A 67 -14.25 -1.81 19.34
CA ASP A 67 -14.64 -3.21 19.17
C ASP A 67 -15.03 -3.57 17.72
N TYR A 68 -14.74 -2.68 16.76
CA TYR A 68 -14.92 -2.94 15.33
C TYR A 68 -13.60 -3.38 14.70
N HIS A 69 -13.62 -4.54 14.08
CA HIS A 69 -12.50 -5.06 13.30
C HIS A 69 -13.02 -5.80 12.07
N GLY A 70 -12.34 -5.59 10.98
CA GLY A 70 -12.75 -6.16 9.71
C GLY A 70 -11.88 -5.65 8.58
N LYS A 71 -12.31 -5.93 7.37
CA LYS A 71 -11.65 -5.46 6.17
C LYS A 71 -12.63 -4.97 5.12
N PHE A 72 -12.13 -4.16 4.20
CA PHE A 72 -12.87 -3.75 3.02
C PHE A 72 -11.98 -3.74 1.79
N MET A 73 -12.59 -3.84 0.64
CA MET A 73 -11.93 -3.82 -0.66
C MET A 73 -12.82 -3.12 -1.68
N LEU A 74 -12.20 -2.59 -2.73
CA LEU A 74 -12.92 -1.95 -3.81
C LEU A 74 -13.53 -3.00 -4.74
N ASN A 75 -14.82 -2.84 -5.03
CA ASN A 75 -15.53 -3.66 -6.03
C ASN A 75 -15.35 -3.09 -7.44
N SER A 76 -15.67 -3.89 -8.44
CA SER A 76 -15.60 -3.51 -9.86
C SER A 76 -16.53 -2.35 -10.27
N ASP A 77 -17.58 -2.08 -9.50
CA ASP A 77 -18.50 -0.95 -9.68
C ASP A 77 -18.12 0.29 -8.83
N LYS A 78 -16.93 0.30 -8.25
CA LYS A 78 -16.41 1.33 -7.33
C LYS A 78 -17.16 1.46 -6.00
N THR A 79 -17.94 0.47 -5.64
CA THR A 79 -18.47 0.34 -4.26
C THR A 79 -17.47 -0.35 -3.36
N TRP A 80 -17.56 -0.13 -2.06
CA TRP A 80 -16.71 -0.79 -1.07
C TRP A 80 -17.42 -2.02 -0.50
N ILE A 81 -16.81 -3.20 -0.66
CA ILE A 81 -17.25 -4.44 -0.03
C ILE A 81 -16.63 -4.49 1.36
N VAL A 82 -17.46 -4.60 2.39
CA VAL A 82 -17.03 -4.64 3.80
C VAL A 82 -17.26 -6.03 4.36
N GLN A 83 -16.24 -6.59 5.01
CA GLN A 83 -16.31 -7.85 5.75
C GLN A 83 -16.04 -7.55 7.22
N CYS A 84 -17.13 -7.51 8.00
CA CYS A 84 -17.12 -7.25 9.43
C CYS A 84 -18.28 -8.01 10.06
N ASP A 85 -18.17 -8.39 11.33
CA ASP A 85 -19.23 -9.04 12.09
C ASP A 85 -20.36 -8.07 12.49
N ARG A 86 -20.09 -6.76 12.41
CA ARG A 86 -21.04 -5.68 12.69
C ARG A 86 -21.20 -4.77 11.49
N PRO A 87 -22.38 -4.15 11.28
CA PRO A 87 -22.58 -3.25 10.15
C PRO A 87 -21.66 -2.03 10.20
N VAL A 88 -20.83 -1.88 9.19
CA VAL A 88 -19.96 -0.71 8.96
C VAL A 88 -20.10 -0.30 7.50
N LYS A 89 -20.37 0.98 7.27
CA LYS A 89 -20.36 1.57 5.94
C LYS A 89 -19.02 2.27 5.72
N VAL A 90 -18.39 2.02 4.59
CA VAL A 90 -17.14 2.70 4.17
C VAL A 90 -17.45 3.68 3.06
N ASP A 91 -17.00 4.92 3.21
CA ASP A 91 -17.09 5.97 2.20
C ASP A 91 -15.68 6.53 1.90
N PHE A 92 -15.38 6.69 0.62
CA PHE A 92 -14.20 7.41 0.11
C PHE A 92 -14.67 8.69 -0.58
N SER A 93 -14.05 9.82 -0.26
CA SER A 93 -14.46 11.14 -0.77
C SER A 93 -14.12 11.38 -2.23
N GLY A 94 -13.31 10.51 -2.85
CA GLY A 94 -12.78 10.71 -4.18
C GLY A 94 -11.60 11.69 -4.25
N ASN A 95 -11.08 12.13 -3.11
CA ASN A 95 -9.94 13.05 -3.06
C ASN A 95 -8.61 12.29 -2.94
N TRP A 96 -7.55 13.01 -3.34
CA TRP A 96 -6.20 12.48 -3.39
C TRP A 96 -5.26 13.31 -2.53
N MET A 97 -4.29 12.64 -1.91
CA MET A 97 -3.28 13.27 -1.07
C MET A 97 -1.91 13.13 -1.71
N ASP A 98 -1.24 14.24 -1.89
CA ASP A 98 0.15 14.25 -2.33
C ASP A 98 1.08 13.76 -1.22
N VAL A 99 2.04 12.92 -1.59
CA VAL A 99 3.08 12.47 -0.67
C VAL A 99 3.85 13.67 -0.12
N PRO A 100 4.12 13.72 1.21
CA PRO A 100 4.74 14.90 1.85
C PRO A 100 6.26 15.05 1.59
N PHE A 101 6.84 14.18 0.78
CA PHE A 101 8.29 14.16 0.54
C PHE A 101 8.62 14.74 -0.82
N GLU A 102 9.70 15.50 -0.89
CA GLU A 102 10.30 15.88 -2.15
C GLU A 102 10.98 14.66 -2.78
N LYS A 103 11.00 14.62 -4.10
CA LYS A 103 11.66 13.53 -4.81
C LYS A 103 13.15 13.57 -4.54
N ALA A 104 13.68 12.52 -3.94
CA ALA A 104 15.10 12.44 -3.60
C ALA A 104 16.03 12.37 -4.82
N ASN A 105 15.53 12.13 -6.05
CA ASN A 105 16.40 11.95 -7.20
C ASN A 105 15.75 12.34 -8.53
N THR A 106 16.17 13.47 -9.08
CA THR A 106 15.79 13.94 -10.41
C THR A 106 16.56 13.26 -11.56
N ALA A 107 17.52 12.38 -11.26
CA ALA A 107 18.40 11.77 -12.25
C ALA A 107 17.75 10.61 -13.01
N PHE A 108 16.66 10.03 -12.50
CA PHE A 108 15.97 8.94 -13.16
C PHE A 108 14.65 9.40 -13.79
N GLN A 109 14.50 9.12 -15.09
CA GLN A 109 13.32 9.49 -15.89
C GLN A 109 11.99 8.90 -15.39
N TYR A 110 12.04 7.95 -14.44
CA TYR A 110 10.90 7.24 -13.89
C TYR A 110 10.57 7.59 -12.45
N SER A 111 11.08 8.70 -11.92
CA SER A 111 10.68 9.14 -10.58
C SER A 111 9.18 9.46 -10.57
N GLY A 112 8.38 8.40 -10.56
CA GLY A 112 6.93 8.45 -10.52
C GLY A 112 6.49 9.08 -9.21
N TYR A 113 5.60 10.02 -9.30
CA TYR A 113 4.86 10.59 -8.20
C TYR A 113 3.46 9.99 -8.25
N SER A 114 3.05 9.29 -7.22
CA SER A 114 1.71 8.74 -7.12
C SER A 114 1.01 9.37 -5.91
N PRO A 115 -0.01 10.20 -6.12
CA PRO A 115 -0.86 10.61 -5.01
C PRO A 115 -1.61 9.38 -4.48
N SER A 116 -1.85 9.34 -3.18
CA SER A 116 -2.61 8.29 -2.51
C SER A 116 -4.07 8.69 -2.27
N PHE A 117 -4.91 7.73 -1.92
CA PHE A 117 -6.20 8.03 -1.29
C PHE A 117 -5.98 8.94 -0.08
N ASP A 118 -6.78 10.00 0.03
CA ASP A 118 -6.67 10.94 1.16
C ASP A 118 -7.15 10.32 2.48
N GLY A 119 -8.03 9.33 2.44
CA GLY A 119 -8.55 8.62 3.60
C GLY A 119 -9.97 8.12 3.43
N PHE A 120 -10.52 7.58 4.51
CA PHE A 120 -11.80 6.90 4.52
C PHE A 120 -12.68 7.40 5.68
N THR A 121 -13.99 7.35 5.49
CA THR A 121 -14.98 7.55 6.56
C THR A 121 -15.70 6.22 6.80
N LEU A 122 -15.60 5.70 8.01
CA LEU A 122 -16.30 4.50 8.45
C LEU A 122 -17.47 4.92 9.34
N THR A 123 -18.69 4.55 8.97
CA THR A 123 -19.90 4.87 9.73
C THR A 123 -20.45 3.59 10.35
N THR A 124 -20.62 3.59 11.66
CA THR A 124 -21.16 2.48 12.44
C THR A 124 -22.70 2.49 12.45
N GLU A 125 -23.32 1.41 12.93
CA GLU A 125 -24.77 1.24 12.95
C GLU A 125 -25.53 2.30 13.76
N ASP A 126 -24.88 2.90 14.75
CA ASP A 126 -25.46 4.00 15.53
C ASP A 126 -25.36 5.37 14.84
N GLY A 127 -24.70 5.44 13.68
CA GLY A 127 -24.49 6.65 12.90
C GLY A 127 -23.25 7.47 13.30
N THR A 128 -22.42 6.97 14.22
CA THR A 128 -21.13 7.59 14.56
C THR A 128 -20.18 7.44 13.38
N GLN A 129 -19.47 8.52 13.03
CA GLN A 129 -18.53 8.53 11.93
C GLN A 129 -17.09 8.57 12.45
N TYR A 130 -16.26 7.71 11.91
CA TYR A 130 -14.82 7.59 12.18
C TYR A 130 -14.05 7.95 10.90
N ILE A 131 -13.31 9.07 10.94
CA ILE A 131 -12.60 9.60 9.79
C ILE A 131 -11.12 9.25 9.92
N PHE A 132 -10.60 8.52 8.95
CA PHE A 132 -9.22 8.07 8.89
C PHE A 132 -8.49 8.80 7.76
N GLY A 133 -7.27 9.27 8.03
CA GLY A 133 -6.49 10.07 7.08
C GLY A 133 -7.01 11.51 6.98
N LYS A 134 -7.22 12.01 5.77
CA LYS A 134 -7.63 13.38 5.41
C LYS A 134 -6.58 14.46 5.71
N GLU A 135 -5.52 14.10 6.42
CA GLU A 135 -4.39 14.97 6.76
C GLU A 135 -3.08 14.24 6.46
N ARG A 136 -2.10 14.96 5.90
CA ARG A 136 -0.80 14.38 5.50
C ARG A 136 -0.08 13.68 6.65
N ASN A 137 -0.14 14.27 7.83
CA ASN A 137 0.52 13.72 9.01
C ASN A 137 -0.24 12.58 9.67
N ALA A 138 -1.42 12.22 9.15
CA ALA A 138 -2.19 11.08 9.60
C ALA A 138 -2.12 9.89 8.62
N ILE A 139 -1.21 9.93 7.65
CA ILE A 139 -0.99 8.86 6.68
C ILE A 139 0.45 8.40 6.78
N GLU A 140 0.65 7.11 7.01
CA GLU A 140 1.95 6.46 6.96
C GLU A 140 2.27 6.06 5.52
N TYR A 141 3.52 6.22 5.14
CA TYR A 141 4.01 5.88 3.81
C TYR A 141 5.22 4.95 3.89
N SER A 142 5.35 4.08 2.90
CA SER A 142 6.56 3.28 2.70
C SER A 142 7.02 3.30 1.25
N ILE A 143 8.31 3.01 1.05
CA ILE A 143 8.93 2.80 -0.26
C ILE A 143 9.92 1.64 -0.15
N GLY A 144 10.15 0.89 -1.25
CA GLY A 144 11.21 -0.11 -1.30
C GLY A 144 12.58 0.53 -1.06
N PHE A 145 13.32 0.08 -0.05
CA PHE A 145 14.59 0.70 0.35
C PHE A 145 15.65 0.65 -0.76
N PHE A 146 15.75 -0.49 -1.46
CA PHE A 146 16.75 -0.70 -2.52
C PHE A 146 16.28 -0.22 -3.90
N GLN A 147 14.98 -0.09 -4.10
CA GLN A 147 14.35 0.29 -5.35
C GLN A 147 13.87 1.75 -5.39
N GLN A 148 14.38 2.62 -4.52
CA GLN A 148 13.95 4.02 -4.41
C GLN A 148 14.01 4.80 -5.74
N ALA A 149 14.85 4.35 -6.68
CA ALA A 149 14.95 4.97 -8.00
C ALA A 149 13.77 4.62 -8.93
N THR A 150 13.15 3.45 -8.73
CA THR A 150 12.09 2.91 -9.59
C THR A 150 10.74 2.86 -8.89
N ASP A 151 10.73 2.75 -7.56
CA ASP A 151 9.53 2.72 -6.75
C ASP A 151 9.04 4.13 -6.42
N PHE A 152 7.84 4.20 -5.91
CA PHE A 152 7.22 5.41 -5.39
C PHE A 152 6.69 5.18 -3.97
N TRP A 153 6.59 6.27 -3.21
CA TRP A 153 6.01 6.23 -1.89
C TRP A 153 4.54 5.79 -1.96
N THR A 154 4.22 4.76 -1.20
CA THR A 154 2.88 4.17 -1.11
C THR A 154 2.31 4.41 0.27
N ALA A 155 1.08 4.90 0.36
CA ALA A 155 0.36 5.00 1.62
C ALA A 155 0.02 3.60 2.13
N THR A 156 0.42 3.29 3.35
CA THR A 156 0.27 1.96 3.98
C THR A 156 -0.73 1.96 5.12
N ALA A 157 -0.95 3.11 5.78
CA ALA A 157 -1.93 3.22 6.85
C ALA A 157 -2.50 4.64 6.96
N TRP A 158 -3.79 4.72 7.30
CA TRP A 158 -4.52 5.94 7.60
C TRP A 158 -4.96 5.90 9.06
N TYR A 159 -4.54 6.87 9.82
CA TYR A 159 -4.83 6.97 11.24
C TYR A 159 -6.10 7.78 11.48
N LEU A 160 -6.78 7.51 12.59
CA LEU A 160 -8.03 8.17 12.96
C LEU A 160 -7.77 9.66 13.26
N THR A 161 -8.38 10.55 12.49
CA THR A 161 -8.23 12.02 12.67
C THR A 161 -9.43 12.66 13.32
N LYS A 162 -10.61 12.05 13.16
CA LYS A 162 -11.82 12.64 13.73
C LYS A 162 -12.87 11.55 14.04
N ILE A 163 -13.60 11.75 15.12
CA ILE A 163 -14.86 11.06 15.42
C ILE A 163 -15.97 12.11 15.45
N ILE A 164 -17.05 11.87 14.74
CA ILE A 164 -18.27 12.67 14.80
C ILE A 164 -19.37 11.83 15.43
N LEU A 165 -19.75 12.20 16.63
CA LEU A 165 -20.80 11.51 17.37
C LEU A 165 -22.19 11.88 16.81
N THR A 166 -23.19 11.05 17.08
CA THR A 166 -24.59 11.27 16.63
C THR A 166 -25.23 12.55 17.13
N ASN A 167 -24.71 13.11 18.23
CA ASN A 167 -25.15 14.39 18.78
C ASN A 167 -24.42 15.60 18.15
N GLY A 168 -23.54 15.38 17.16
CA GLY A 168 -22.77 16.39 16.48
C GLY A 168 -21.48 16.83 17.19
N GLN A 169 -21.15 16.24 18.35
CA GLN A 169 -19.86 16.51 18.99
C GLN A 169 -18.73 15.87 18.20
N GLU A 170 -17.59 16.56 18.16
CA GLU A 170 -16.40 16.10 17.47
C GLU A 170 -15.25 15.84 18.44
N ILE A 171 -14.50 14.76 18.18
CA ILE A 171 -13.22 14.47 18.81
C ILE A 171 -12.19 14.47 17.70
N THR A 172 -11.11 15.23 17.84
CA THR A 172 -10.06 15.32 16.83
C THR A 172 -8.75 14.74 17.33
N TYR A 173 -8.00 14.11 16.41
CA TYR A 173 -6.71 13.49 16.65
C TYR A 173 -5.70 14.13 15.71
N THR A 174 -4.61 14.66 16.27
CA THR A 174 -3.54 15.30 15.51
C THR A 174 -2.28 14.46 15.62
N TYR A 175 -1.57 14.32 14.51
CA TYR A 175 -0.36 13.51 14.41
C TYR A 175 0.83 14.36 14.00
N GLU A 176 2.01 13.89 14.37
CA GLU A 176 3.27 14.40 13.86
C GLU A 176 4.03 13.28 13.14
N ARG A 177 4.81 13.67 12.14
CA ARG A 177 5.62 12.72 11.38
C ARG A 177 6.97 12.56 12.06
N GLY A 178 7.36 11.30 12.27
CA GLY A 178 8.66 10.96 12.82
C GLY A 178 9.75 10.82 11.75
N ASP A 179 10.95 10.54 12.20
CA ASP A 179 12.07 10.19 11.36
C ASP A 179 11.84 8.88 10.62
N PHE A 180 12.50 8.70 9.47
CA PHE A 180 12.40 7.47 8.70
C PHE A 180 12.89 6.25 9.46
N ILE A 181 12.15 5.16 9.36
CA ILE A 181 12.51 3.85 9.89
C ILE A 181 12.87 2.94 8.73
N ASN A 182 14.01 2.29 8.82
CA ASN A 182 14.44 1.30 7.85
C ASN A 182 14.22 -0.12 8.40
N GLN A 183 13.48 -0.92 7.64
CA GLN A 183 13.33 -2.36 7.87
C GLN A 183 14.05 -3.09 6.75
N MET A 184 15.15 -3.78 7.08
CA MET A 184 15.93 -4.55 6.12
C MET A 184 15.94 -6.02 6.46
N PHE A 185 15.78 -6.85 5.45
CA PHE A 185 15.92 -8.30 5.51
C PHE A 185 17.01 -8.73 4.54
N ILE A 186 17.87 -9.63 4.99
CA ILE A 186 18.89 -10.26 4.16
C ILE A 186 18.55 -11.74 4.13
N SER A 187 18.28 -12.29 2.96
CA SER A 187 18.17 -13.72 2.77
C SER A 187 19.42 -14.21 2.05
N LEU A 188 20.11 -15.15 2.68
CA LEU A 188 21.23 -15.86 2.08
C LEU A 188 20.67 -17.18 1.51
N TYR A 189 20.76 -17.34 0.21
CA TYR A 189 20.42 -18.59 -0.45
C TYR A 189 21.72 -19.29 -0.82
N ASP A 190 21.98 -20.45 -0.19
CA ASP A 190 23.07 -21.35 -0.56
C ASP A 190 22.50 -22.45 -1.47
N ASP A 191 22.77 -22.36 -2.76
CA ASP A 191 22.41 -23.41 -3.70
C ASP A 191 23.42 -24.57 -3.55
N LEU A 192 23.09 -25.52 -2.69
CA LEU A 192 23.77 -26.82 -2.63
C LEU A 192 23.52 -27.53 -3.97
N GLY A 193 24.44 -27.30 -4.90
CA GLY A 193 24.38 -27.86 -6.24
C GLY A 193 23.98 -29.33 -6.24
N SER A 194 23.10 -29.73 -7.15
CA SER A 194 22.56 -31.07 -7.30
C SER A 194 23.68 -32.12 -7.42
N PHE A 195 23.76 -33.01 -6.46
CA PHE A 195 24.60 -34.20 -6.55
C PHE A 195 23.96 -35.19 -7.52
N THR A 196 24.46 -35.30 -8.75
CA THR A 196 24.13 -36.39 -9.66
C THR A 196 25.03 -37.58 -9.35
N PHE A 197 24.46 -38.64 -8.78
CA PHE A 197 25.09 -39.92 -8.71
C PHE A 197 25.07 -40.59 -10.10
N GLY A 198 26.10 -40.38 -10.88
CA GLY A 198 26.34 -41.18 -12.09
C GLY A 198 26.80 -42.59 -11.69
N GLY A 199 25.99 -43.61 -12.02
CA GLY A 199 26.38 -44.99 -11.82
C GLY A 199 27.57 -45.39 -12.72
N GLY A 200 28.78 -45.36 -12.19
CA GLY A 200 29.99 -45.83 -12.83
C GLY A 200 31.17 -45.70 -11.88
N ILE A 201 31.77 -46.84 -11.57
CA ILE A 201 33.03 -47.12 -10.83
C ILE A 201 33.58 -45.92 -10.02
N LEU A 202 33.52 -46.09 -8.72
CA LEU A 202 33.93 -45.16 -7.66
C LEU A 202 35.36 -44.64 -7.82
N THR A 203 35.53 -43.48 -8.33
CA THR A 203 36.58 -42.55 -7.92
C THR A 203 35.91 -41.37 -7.22
N PRO A 204 36.24 -41.07 -5.98
CA PRO A 204 35.75 -39.87 -5.34
C PRO A 204 36.53 -38.66 -5.89
N GLU A 205 36.23 -38.24 -7.09
CA GLU A 205 36.60 -36.89 -7.51
C GLU A 205 35.58 -35.97 -6.89
N CYS A 206 36.00 -35.33 -5.79
CA CYS A 206 35.41 -34.12 -5.30
C CYS A 206 35.70 -33.03 -6.34
N SER A 207 34.90 -32.98 -7.40
CA SER A 207 34.96 -31.86 -8.31
C SER A 207 34.46 -30.67 -7.48
N SER A 208 35.36 -29.72 -7.20
CA SER A 208 35.01 -28.41 -6.71
C SER A 208 34.09 -27.78 -7.75
N SER A 209 32.79 -27.98 -7.61
CA SER A 209 31.82 -27.15 -8.27
C SER A 209 32.13 -25.76 -7.79
N SER A 210 32.50 -24.87 -8.72
CA SER A 210 32.61 -23.44 -8.48
C SER A 210 31.34 -23.01 -7.78
N HIS A 211 31.46 -22.56 -6.53
CA HIS A 211 30.38 -21.88 -5.84
C HIS A 211 30.02 -20.68 -6.69
N THR A 212 28.99 -20.81 -7.50
CA THR A 212 28.38 -19.68 -8.14
C THR A 212 27.77 -18.85 -7.05
N ALA A 213 28.19 -17.62 -6.99
CA ALA A 213 27.83 -16.56 -6.13
C ALA A 213 26.63 -16.81 -5.20
N ILE A 214 26.85 -16.67 -3.90
CA ILE A 214 25.78 -16.44 -2.93
C ILE A 214 24.97 -15.31 -3.49
N GLU A 215 23.77 -15.56 -4.01
CA GLU A 215 22.85 -14.50 -4.37
C GLU A 215 22.27 -13.93 -3.08
N ASP A 216 22.89 -12.85 -2.61
CA ASP A 216 22.37 -12.06 -1.51
C ASP A 216 21.13 -11.33 -2.02
N SER A 217 19.94 -11.75 -1.62
CA SER A 217 18.76 -10.98 -1.88
C SER A 217 18.50 -10.03 -0.70
N TYR A 218 18.71 -8.75 -0.95
CA TYR A 218 18.38 -7.71 -0.01
C TYR A 218 16.95 -7.23 -0.26
N GLN A 219 16.11 -7.31 0.77
CA GLN A 219 14.78 -6.74 0.75
C GLN A 219 14.64 -5.78 1.92
N GLY A 220 13.94 -4.69 1.71
CA GLY A 220 13.72 -3.75 2.77
C GLY A 220 12.78 -2.62 2.38
N SER A 221 12.24 -1.97 3.39
CA SER A 221 11.35 -0.83 3.24
C SER A 221 11.87 0.34 4.06
N LEU A 222 11.79 1.52 3.50
CA LEU A 222 11.90 2.77 4.22
C LEU A 222 10.49 3.22 4.58
N ILE A 223 10.22 3.41 5.86
CA ILE A 223 8.91 3.77 6.38
C ILE A 223 8.97 5.20 6.92
N SER A 224 7.97 6.00 6.62
CA SER A 224 7.74 7.30 7.23
C SER A 224 6.58 7.20 8.23
N PRO A 225 6.89 6.95 9.50
CA PRO A 225 5.88 6.73 10.53
C PRO A 225 5.22 8.04 10.96
N VAL A 226 4.05 7.90 11.59
CA VAL A 226 3.35 9.01 12.23
C VAL A 226 3.00 8.65 13.67
N TYR A 227 3.06 9.64 14.56
CA TYR A 227 2.81 9.48 15.99
C TYR A 227 1.69 10.39 16.44
N LEU A 228 0.82 9.88 17.32
CA LEU A 228 -0.25 10.67 17.90
C LEU A 228 0.37 11.77 18.79
N ASN A 229 0.07 13.02 18.47
CA ASN A 229 0.52 14.19 19.20
C ASN A 229 -0.56 14.69 20.17
N ARG A 230 -1.82 14.73 19.73
CA ARG A 230 -2.89 15.37 20.50
C ARG A 230 -4.25 14.73 20.24
N ILE A 231 -5.08 14.70 21.28
CA ILE A 231 -6.52 14.42 21.22
C ILE A 231 -7.25 15.62 21.79
N SER A 232 -8.16 16.21 21.02
CA SER A 232 -8.96 17.36 21.43
C SER A 232 -10.43 16.98 21.51
N PHE A 233 -11.03 17.27 22.64
CA PHE A 233 -12.45 17.13 22.93
C PHE A 233 -13.07 18.53 23.04
N PRO A 234 -14.41 18.67 23.03
CA PRO A 234 -15.04 19.98 23.20
C PRO A 234 -14.64 20.74 24.46
N GLU A 235 -14.33 20.03 25.56
CA GLU A 235 -14.06 20.62 26.88
C GLU A 235 -12.63 20.37 27.39
N CYS A 236 -11.83 19.55 26.73
CA CYS A 236 -10.48 19.22 27.20
C CYS A 236 -9.55 18.80 26.05
N GLU A 237 -8.27 18.80 26.34
CA GLU A 237 -7.22 18.38 25.40
C GLU A 237 -6.21 17.50 26.12
N ILE A 238 -5.73 16.47 25.42
CA ILE A 238 -4.64 15.60 25.87
C ILE A 238 -3.51 15.72 24.87
N THR A 239 -2.32 16.08 25.35
CA THR A 239 -1.10 16.16 24.53
C THR A 239 -0.14 15.06 24.93
N PHE A 240 0.48 14.43 23.94
CA PHE A 240 1.51 13.40 24.10
C PHE A 240 2.88 14.06 23.82
N ALA A 241 3.86 13.75 24.66
CA ALA A 241 5.23 14.27 24.55
C ALA A 241 6.21 13.12 24.21
#